data_bacf2ecc6831b59d762f7c9e96cc7b41
#
_entry.id   bacf2ecc6831b59d762f7c9e96cc7b41
#
_cell.length_a   1.000
_cell.length_b   1.000
_cell.length_c   1.000
_cell.angle_alpha   90.00
_cell.angle_beta   90.00
_cell.angle_gamma   90.00
#
_symmetry.space_group_name_H-M   'P 1'
#
loop_
_entity.id
_entity.type
_entity.pdbx_description
1 polymer ?
#
loop_
_entity_poly.entity_id
_entity_poly.type
_entity_poly.pdbx_seq_one_letter_code
_entity_poly.pdbx_strand_id
1 'polypeptide(L)'
;SGRVLTGWNPEEPENWSAKIAWTTLAITTFSLMLGFTVWFLPSAVAPRLNDIGFHLTKNQIYWITSMPGLSCAALRLVYMFLPATIGARKMIGWSSLLYILPMLGWFFAVQNHNTSFGVLLALSFACGIGAATFSGYMSSTGFYFPKRLAGTALGLQGGLGNMGMSIIQLAAPFLMSISLFGLTWVAPHHEGAPMVVNATVFFLHWSLIAAFLTFRYIKDVPLKANIKEQMDIFGNLDTWLMTVLYIM
;
A
#
# COMPACT_ATOMS: atom_id res chain seq x y z
N SER A 1 11.53 -21.82 17.10
CA SER A 1 11.13 -20.40 17.14
C SER A 1 9.74 -20.27 16.54
N GLY A 2 8.73 -19.83 17.29
CA GLY A 2 7.30 -19.85 16.91
C GLY A 2 6.90 -18.84 15.81
N ARG A 3 7.81 -18.54 14.86
CA ARG A 3 7.59 -17.60 13.76
C ARG A 3 7.21 -18.26 12.43
N VAL A 4 7.37 -19.57 12.33
CA VAL A 4 7.03 -20.35 11.13
C VAL A 4 6.01 -21.40 11.54
N LEU A 5 4.98 -21.59 10.72
CA LEU A 5 3.92 -22.59 10.91
C LEU A 5 4.40 -23.93 10.36
N THR A 6 5.01 -24.77 11.22
CA THR A 6 5.40 -26.13 10.82
C THR A 6 4.16 -27.02 10.69
N GLY A 7 4.08 -27.81 9.62
CA GLY A 7 2.95 -28.71 9.37
C GLY A 7 1.65 -28.01 8.93
N TRP A 8 1.71 -26.72 8.58
CA TRP A 8 0.52 -25.98 8.14
C TRP A 8 -0.02 -26.54 6.82
N ASN A 9 -1.26 -27.01 6.87
CA ASN A 9 -2.02 -27.43 5.70
C ASN A 9 -3.47 -26.95 5.84
N PRO A 10 -3.89 -25.93 5.08
CA PRO A 10 -5.24 -25.39 5.18
C PRO A 10 -6.35 -26.39 4.81
N GLU A 11 -6.06 -27.42 4.04
CA GLU A 11 -7.05 -28.43 3.65
C GLU A 11 -7.30 -29.49 4.74
N GLU A 12 -6.40 -29.59 5.72
CA GLU A 12 -6.49 -30.52 6.84
C GLU A 12 -6.95 -29.79 8.10
N PRO A 13 -8.15 -30.09 8.65
CA PRO A 13 -8.67 -29.38 9.83
C PRO A 13 -7.75 -29.43 11.07
N GLU A 14 -6.99 -30.52 11.22
CA GLU A 14 -6.06 -30.70 12.34
C GLU A 14 -4.81 -29.79 12.22
N ASN A 15 -4.43 -29.45 10.99
CA ASN A 15 -3.24 -28.68 10.67
C ASN A 15 -3.55 -27.22 10.32
N TRP A 16 -4.81 -26.80 10.45
CA TRP A 16 -5.27 -25.44 10.16
C TRP A 16 -5.90 -24.76 11.38
N SER A 17 -5.60 -23.49 11.55
CA SER A 17 -6.19 -22.67 12.61
C SER A 17 -6.88 -21.44 12.02
N ALA A 18 -8.21 -21.41 12.12
CA ALA A 18 -9.02 -20.28 11.70
C ALA A 18 -8.57 -18.97 12.35
N LYS A 19 -8.23 -19.00 13.64
CA LYS A 19 -7.75 -17.81 14.37
C LYS A 19 -6.48 -17.23 13.72
N ILE A 20 -5.51 -18.06 13.35
CA ILE A 20 -4.28 -17.58 12.70
C ILE A 20 -4.60 -17.01 11.32
N ALA A 21 -5.40 -17.72 10.52
CA ALA A 21 -5.76 -17.31 9.17
C ALA A 21 -6.49 -15.96 9.15
N TRP A 22 -7.55 -15.82 9.94
CA TRP A 22 -8.35 -14.59 9.99
C TRP A 22 -7.60 -13.41 10.63
N THR A 23 -6.76 -13.66 11.66
CA THR A 23 -5.90 -12.60 12.22
C THR A 23 -4.88 -12.12 11.18
N THR A 24 -4.27 -13.04 10.43
CA THR A 24 -3.34 -12.68 9.36
C THR A 24 -4.06 -11.89 8.27
N LEU A 25 -5.25 -12.32 7.85
CA LEU A 25 -6.07 -11.59 6.89
C LEU A 25 -6.39 -10.17 7.35
N ALA A 26 -6.86 -10.00 8.59
CA ALA A 26 -7.20 -8.69 9.14
C ALA A 26 -6.00 -7.73 9.13
N ILE A 27 -4.83 -8.17 9.60
CA ILE A 27 -3.61 -7.36 9.63
C ILE A 27 -3.14 -7.04 8.21
N THR A 28 -3.15 -8.02 7.30
CA THR A 28 -2.73 -7.83 5.91
C THR A 28 -3.67 -6.88 5.18
N THR A 29 -4.98 -7.01 5.40
CA THR A 29 -6.00 -6.12 4.82
C THR A 29 -5.84 -4.69 5.35
N PHE A 30 -5.58 -4.52 6.63
CA PHE A 30 -5.30 -3.21 7.22
C PHE A 30 -4.05 -2.57 6.60
N SER A 31 -2.95 -3.32 6.48
CA SER A 31 -1.74 -2.83 5.81
C SER A 31 -1.99 -2.51 4.33
N LEU A 32 -2.79 -3.32 3.62
CA LEU A 32 -3.16 -3.07 2.23
C LEU A 32 -3.98 -1.78 2.08
N MET A 33 -4.94 -1.56 2.97
CA MET A 33 -5.75 -0.34 3.00
C MET A 33 -4.86 0.91 3.17
N LEU A 34 -3.88 0.86 4.07
CA LEU A 34 -2.88 1.93 4.22
C LEU A 34 -2.02 2.09 2.97
N GLY A 35 -1.63 1.00 2.32
CA GLY A 35 -0.92 1.04 1.04
C GLY A 35 -1.70 1.80 -0.03
N PHE A 36 -3.00 1.51 -0.18
CA PHE A 36 -3.86 2.23 -1.12
C PHE A 36 -4.07 3.70 -0.74
N THR A 37 -4.07 4.02 0.56
CA THR A 37 -4.08 5.40 1.05
C THR A 37 -2.82 6.14 0.59
N VAL A 38 -1.64 5.54 0.74
CA VAL A 38 -0.36 6.11 0.29
C VAL A 38 -0.31 6.24 -1.23
N TRP A 39 -0.80 5.25 -1.95
CA TRP A 39 -0.87 5.28 -3.41
C TRP A 39 -1.68 6.47 -3.93
N PHE A 40 -2.81 6.78 -3.29
CA PHE A 40 -3.70 7.89 -3.67
C PHE A 40 -3.33 9.23 -3.04
N LEU A 41 -2.32 9.28 -2.15
CA LEU A 41 -1.87 10.52 -1.51
C LEU A 41 -1.54 11.63 -2.52
N PRO A 42 -0.78 11.40 -3.61
CA PRO A 42 -0.51 12.44 -4.60
C PRO A 42 -1.78 12.98 -5.26
N SER A 43 -2.79 12.13 -5.51
CA SER A 43 -4.06 12.54 -6.09
C SER A 43 -4.89 13.42 -5.15
N ALA A 44 -4.77 13.23 -3.84
CA ALA A 44 -5.44 14.06 -2.84
C ALA A 44 -4.72 15.40 -2.60
N VAL A 45 -3.38 15.42 -2.70
CA VAL A 45 -2.53 16.56 -2.35
C VAL A 45 -2.26 17.48 -3.54
N ALA A 46 -1.93 16.91 -4.71
CA ALA A 46 -1.44 17.70 -5.86
C ALA A 46 -2.41 18.81 -6.33
N PRO A 47 -3.74 18.62 -6.33
CA PRO A 47 -4.66 19.69 -6.72
C PRO A 47 -4.62 20.92 -5.80
N ARG A 48 -4.12 20.76 -4.57
CA ARG A 48 -4.04 21.82 -3.55
C ARG A 48 -2.67 22.50 -3.47
N LEU A 49 -1.68 22.02 -4.20
CA LEU A 49 -0.32 22.57 -4.12
C LEU A 49 -0.26 24.02 -4.58
N ASN A 50 -1.00 24.40 -5.61
CA ASN A 50 -1.04 25.77 -6.06
C ASN A 50 -1.70 26.72 -5.05
N ASP A 51 -2.62 26.21 -4.23
CA ASP A 51 -3.26 26.98 -3.16
C ASP A 51 -2.28 27.34 -2.03
N ILE A 52 -1.16 26.63 -1.93
CA ILE A 52 -0.11 26.87 -0.92
C ILE A 52 1.17 27.47 -1.51
N GLY A 53 1.11 28.03 -2.72
CA GLY A 53 2.20 28.81 -3.31
C GLY A 53 3.10 28.05 -4.31
N PHE A 54 2.73 26.82 -4.71
CA PHE A 54 3.36 26.18 -5.86
C PHE A 54 2.79 26.76 -7.16
N HIS A 55 3.63 26.85 -8.19
CA HIS A 55 3.24 27.33 -9.52
C HIS A 55 3.29 26.22 -10.55
N LEU A 56 2.57 25.12 -10.28
CA LEU A 56 2.54 23.96 -11.15
C LEU A 56 1.54 24.15 -12.29
N THR A 57 1.96 23.79 -13.50
CA THR A 57 1.06 23.71 -14.65
C THR A 57 0.08 22.53 -14.50
N LYS A 58 -1.05 22.59 -15.20
CA LYS A 58 -2.02 21.47 -15.23
C LYS A 58 -1.36 20.15 -15.65
N ASN A 59 -0.46 20.19 -16.63
CA ASN A 59 0.27 19.02 -17.09
C ASN A 59 1.17 18.42 -16.00
N GLN A 60 1.87 19.26 -15.23
CA GLN A 60 2.68 18.81 -14.09
C GLN A 60 1.82 18.15 -13.01
N ILE A 61 0.65 18.70 -12.69
CA ILE A 61 -0.29 18.11 -11.74
C ILE A 61 -0.77 16.74 -12.25
N TYR A 62 -1.09 16.59 -13.52
CA TYR A 62 -1.45 15.31 -14.12
C TYR A 62 -0.34 14.26 -14.02
N TRP A 63 0.92 14.66 -14.26
CA TRP A 63 2.05 13.77 -14.10
C TRP A 63 2.24 13.32 -12.64
N ILE A 64 2.13 14.23 -11.67
CA ILE A 64 2.21 13.92 -10.24
C ILE A 64 1.13 12.89 -9.84
N THR A 65 -0.11 13.08 -10.31
CA THR A 65 -1.22 12.19 -9.96
C THR A 65 -1.20 10.85 -10.68
N SER A 66 -0.61 10.78 -11.88
CA SER A 66 -0.53 9.55 -12.68
C SER A 66 0.69 8.69 -12.37
N MET A 67 1.77 9.30 -11.88
CA MET A 67 3.04 8.62 -11.63
C MET A 67 2.94 7.43 -10.68
N PRO A 68 2.13 7.47 -9.59
CA PRO A 68 1.97 6.31 -8.71
C PRO A 68 1.40 5.09 -9.42
N GLY A 69 0.55 5.28 -10.45
CA GLY A 69 0.02 4.19 -11.27
C GLY A 69 1.10 3.50 -12.10
N LEU A 70 1.96 4.28 -12.74
CA LEU A 70 3.07 3.77 -13.53
C LEU A 70 4.08 2.99 -12.66
N SER A 71 4.47 3.56 -11.53
CA SER A 71 5.39 2.89 -10.60
C SER A 71 4.80 1.64 -9.98
N CYS A 72 3.51 1.66 -9.66
CA CYS A 72 2.77 0.50 -9.15
C CYS A 72 2.84 -0.66 -10.16
N ALA A 73 2.60 -0.40 -11.44
CA ALA A 73 2.65 -1.44 -12.48
C ALA A 73 4.02 -2.13 -12.52
N ALA A 74 5.12 -1.36 -12.49
CA ALA A 74 6.47 -1.91 -12.47
C ALA A 74 6.77 -2.68 -11.16
N LEU A 75 6.42 -2.12 -10.01
CA LEU A 75 6.71 -2.71 -8.71
C LEU A 75 5.86 -3.96 -8.41
N ARG A 76 4.69 -4.13 -9.01
CA ARG A 76 3.87 -5.36 -8.90
C ARG A 76 4.63 -6.59 -9.36
N LEU A 77 5.47 -6.48 -10.37
CA LEU A 77 6.31 -7.58 -10.84
C LEU A 77 7.29 -8.06 -9.75
N VAL A 78 7.82 -7.13 -8.95
CA VAL A 78 8.69 -7.47 -7.82
C VAL A 78 7.86 -8.11 -6.70
N TYR A 79 6.74 -7.50 -6.36
CA TYR A 79 5.91 -7.94 -5.24
C TYR A 79 5.30 -9.34 -5.42
N MET A 80 5.07 -9.79 -6.65
CA MET A 80 4.53 -11.13 -6.88
C MET A 80 5.48 -12.25 -6.44
N PHE A 81 6.81 -11.99 -6.42
CA PHE A 81 7.81 -12.98 -6.01
C PHE A 81 8.18 -12.90 -4.51
N LEU A 82 7.91 -11.76 -3.84
CA LEU A 82 8.33 -11.55 -2.47
C LEU A 82 7.75 -12.53 -1.45
N PRO A 83 6.48 -12.96 -1.51
CA PRO A 83 5.94 -13.93 -0.55
C PRO A 83 6.72 -15.23 -0.55
N ALA A 84 7.14 -15.66 -1.72
CA ALA A 84 7.86 -16.89 -1.93
C ALA A 84 9.34 -16.81 -1.51
N THR A 85 9.96 -15.64 -1.59
CA THR A 85 11.38 -15.44 -1.32
C THR A 85 11.68 -15.05 0.12
N ILE A 86 10.96 -14.08 0.67
CA ILE A 86 11.22 -13.53 2.02
C ILE A 86 10.14 -13.88 3.05
N GLY A 87 9.03 -14.47 2.60
CA GLY A 87 7.86 -14.80 3.43
C GLY A 87 6.88 -13.63 3.60
N ALA A 88 5.63 -13.98 3.90
CA ALA A 88 4.54 -13.02 4.05
C ALA A 88 4.79 -11.99 5.17
N ARG A 89 5.25 -12.47 6.34
CA ARG A 89 5.50 -11.62 7.50
C ARG A 89 6.53 -10.53 7.23
N LYS A 90 7.65 -10.87 6.63
CA LYS A 90 8.70 -9.88 6.31
C LYS A 90 8.23 -8.94 5.22
N MET A 91 7.60 -9.47 4.17
CA MET A 91 7.07 -8.66 3.07
C MET A 91 6.08 -7.61 3.59
N ILE A 92 5.06 -8.02 4.34
CA ILE A 92 4.02 -7.11 4.83
C ILE A 92 4.60 -6.10 5.83
N GLY A 93 5.44 -6.55 6.77
CA GLY A 93 6.04 -5.69 7.79
C GLY A 93 6.95 -4.62 7.21
N TRP A 94 7.86 -5.01 6.31
CA TRP A 94 8.74 -4.04 5.63
C TRP A 94 7.98 -3.12 4.70
N SER A 95 6.95 -3.60 3.99
CA SER A 95 6.12 -2.74 3.14
C SER A 95 5.38 -1.68 3.96
N SER A 96 4.84 -2.07 5.12
CA SER A 96 4.18 -1.11 6.03
C SER A 96 5.16 -0.02 6.53
N LEU A 97 6.42 -0.36 6.77
CA LEU A 97 7.46 0.63 7.10
C LEU A 97 7.85 1.48 5.90
N LEU A 98 7.94 0.88 4.71
CA LEU A 98 8.29 1.60 3.48
C LEU A 98 7.25 2.64 3.08
N TYR A 99 5.97 2.49 3.47
CA TYR A 99 4.93 3.52 3.26
C TYR A 99 5.28 4.85 3.95
N ILE A 100 6.06 4.81 5.02
CA ILE A 100 6.47 5.99 5.78
C ILE A 100 7.37 6.92 4.94
N LEU A 101 8.22 6.35 4.08
CA LEU A 101 9.18 7.13 3.30
C LEU A 101 8.50 8.16 2.37
N PRO A 102 7.55 7.77 1.48
CA PRO A 102 6.88 8.77 0.66
C PRO A 102 6.02 9.73 1.49
N MET A 103 5.38 9.30 2.59
CA MET A 103 4.62 10.20 3.45
C MET A 103 5.50 11.28 4.08
N LEU A 104 6.66 10.90 4.64
CA LEU A 104 7.63 11.87 5.16
C LEU A 104 8.22 12.74 4.05
N GLY A 105 8.51 12.16 2.90
CA GLY A 105 8.97 12.94 1.74
C GLY A 105 7.97 14.02 1.35
N TRP A 106 6.70 13.67 1.23
CA TRP A 106 5.62 14.63 0.97
C TRP A 106 5.47 15.66 2.09
N PHE A 107 5.57 15.24 3.36
CA PHE A 107 5.54 16.15 4.51
C PHE A 107 6.57 17.28 4.39
N PHE A 108 7.83 16.96 4.08
CA PHE A 108 8.87 17.98 3.93
C PHE A 108 8.72 18.75 2.61
N ALA A 109 8.34 18.11 1.53
CA ALA A 109 8.21 18.73 0.22
C ALA A 109 7.14 19.84 0.19
N VAL A 110 5.97 19.62 0.83
CA VAL A 110 4.87 20.60 0.83
C VAL A 110 5.12 21.82 1.72
N GLN A 111 6.12 21.77 2.59
CA GLN A 111 6.52 22.89 3.45
C GLN A 111 7.43 23.89 2.72
N ASN A 112 7.98 23.52 1.58
CA ASN A 112 8.87 24.37 0.82
C ASN A 112 8.37 24.50 -0.63
N HIS A 113 7.75 25.64 -0.96
CA HIS A 113 7.22 25.89 -2.31
C HIS A 113 8.30 25.99 -3.40
N ASN A 114 9.58 26.06 -3.03
CA ASN A 114 10.71 25.96 -3.97
C ASN A 114 11.04 24.49 -4.31
N THR A 115 10.33 23.52 -3.72
CA THR A 115 10.51 22.10 -4.08
C THR A 115 10.26 21.90 -5.56
N SER A 116 11.26 21.37 -6.27
CA SER A 116 11.18 21.20 -7.71
C SER A 116 10.14 20.16 -8.12
N PHE A 117 9.56 20.33 -9.31
CA PHE A 117 8.65 19.37 -9.91
C PHE A 117 9.25 17.94 -9.95
N GLY A 118 10.56 17.82 -10.23
CA GLY A 118 11.24 16.52 -10.25
C GLY A 118 11.20 15.79 -8.91
N VAL A 119 11.33 16.50 -7.78
CA VAL A 119 11.21 15.92 -6.43
C VAL A 119 9.77 15.47 -6.17
N LEU A 120 8.77 16.28 -6.50
CA LEU A 120 7.36 15.92 -6.35
C LEU A 120 7.00 14.67 -7.18
N LEU A 121 7.55 14.59 -8.40
CA LEU A 121 7.37 13.44 -9.28
C LEU A 121 8.03 12.18 -8.73
N ALA A 122 9.24 12.28 -8.17
CA ALA A 122 9.94 11.17 -7.54
C ALA A 122 9.20 10.67 -6.29
N LEU A 123 8.65 11.57 -5.48
CA LEU A 123 7.84 11.21 -4.32
C LEU A 123 6.52 10.53 -4.74
N SER A 124 5.91 11.01 -5.83
CA SER A 124 4.73 10.36 -6.42
C SER A 124 5.06 8.96 -6.93
N PHE A 125 6.20 8.79 -7.59
CA PHE A 125 6.71 7.47 -7.98
C PHE A 125 6.85 6.55 -6.76
N ALA A 126 7.44 7.03 -5.67
CA ALA A 126 7.59 6.25 -4.43
C ALA A 126 6.23 5.85 -3.81
N CYS A 127 5.17 6.66 -3.96
CA CYS A 127 3.83 6.30 -3.50
C CYS A 127 3.25 5.06 -4.19
N GLY A 128 3.70 4.72 -5.39
CA GLY A 128 3.25 3.54 -6.12
C GLY A 128 3.53 2.21 -5.41
N ILE A 129 4.48 2.18 -4.46
CA ILE A 129 4.72 1.01 -3.61
C ILE A 129 3.46 0.58 -2.89
N GLY A 130 2.59 1.52 -2.50
CA GLY A 130 1.36 1.24 -1.78
C GLY A 130 0.45 0.26 -2.50
N ALA A 131 0.14 0.50 -3.79
CA ALA A 131 -0.70 -0.40 -4.57
C ALA A 131 0.06 -1.61 -5.14
N ALA A 132 1.39 -1.52 -5.27
CA ALA A 132 2.21 -2.64 -5.72
C ALA A 132 2.13 -3.84 -4.75
N THR A 133 1.99 -3.57 -3.45
CA THR A 133 1.84 -4.61 -2.42
C THR A 133 0.64 -5.52 -2.64
N PHE A 134 -0.39 -5.06 -3.38
CA PHE A 134 -1.59 -5.84 -3.66
C PHE A 134 -1.26 -7.24 -4.22
N SER A 135 -0.35 -7.33 -5.21
CA SER A 135 0.00 -8.62 -5.82
C SER A 135 0.64 -9.59 -4.83
N GLY A 136 1.54 -9.11 -3.97
CA GLY A 136 2.17 -9.95 -2.95
C GLY A 136 1.24 -10.31 -1.80
N TYR A 137 0.38 -9.39 -1.37
CA TYR A 137 -0.53 -9.62 -0.26
C TYR A 137 -1.66 -10.59 -0.63
N MET A 138 -2.27 -10.41 -1.81
CA MET A 138 -3.31 -11.32 -2.31
C MET A 138 -2.78 -12.74 -2.50
N SER A 139 -1.63 -12.90 -3.13
CA SER A 139 -1.01 -14.21 -3.33
C SER A 139 -0.64 -14.87 -1.99
N SER A 140 -0.11 -14.11 -1.02
CA SER A 140 0.22 -14.65 0.29
C SER A 140 -1.01 -15.10 1.08
N THR A 141 -2.15 -14.42 0.95
CA THR A 141 -3.39 -14.77 1.66
C THR A 141 -3.90 -16.15 1.27
N GLY A 142 -3.75 -16.55 0.00
CA GLY A 142 -4.14 -17.88 -0.47
C GLY A 142 -3.49 -19.04 0.31
N PHE A 143 -2.29 -18.84 0.87
CA PHE A 143 -1.60 -19.88 1.63
C PHE A 143 -2.13 -20.10 3.05
N TYR A 144 -2.95 -19.19 3.56
CA TYR A 144 -3.51 -19.27 4.92
C TYR A 144 -4.91 -19.88 4.93
N PHE A 145 -5.60 -19.97 3.79
CA PHE A 145 -7.00 -20.40 3.73
C PHE A 145 -7.20 -21.65 2.90
N PRO A 146 -8.13 -22.55 3.34
CA PRO A 146 -8.55 -23.67 2.51
C PRO A 146 -9.30 -23.18 1.27
N LYS A 147 -9.28 -23.95 0.20
CA LYS A 147 -9.90 -23.59 -1.10
C LYS A 147 -11.34 -23.09 -0.96
N ARG A 148 -12.13 -23.73 -0.07
CA ARG A 148 -13.53 -23.35 0.21
C ARG A 148 -13.70 -21.93 0.77
N LEU A 149 -12.70 -21.37 1.45
CA LEU A 149 -12.73 -20.05 2.06
C LEU A 149 -11.82 -19.03 1.33
N ALA A 150 -10.95 -19.49 0.46
CA ALA A 150 -9.97 -18.63 -0.23
C ALA A 150 -10.63 -17.48 -1.00
N GLY A 151 -11.69 -17.78 -1.76
CA GLY A 151 -12.45 -16.76 -2.49
C GLY A 151 -13.03 -15.68 -1.58
N THR A 152 -13.62 -16.06 -0.44
CA THR A 152 -14.14 -15.11 0.55
C THR A 152 -13.03 -14.27 1.17
N ALA A 153 -11.91 -14.90 1.55
CA ALA A 153 -10.77 -14.19 2.14
C ALA A 153 -10.17 -13.17 1.16
N LEU A 154 -9.96 -13.58 -0.09
CA LEU A 154 -9.43 -12.71 -1.14
C LEU A 154 -10.41 -11.58 -1.50
N GLY A 155 -11.71 -11.88 -1.57
CA GLY A 155 -12.76 -10.87 -1.80
C GLY A 155 -12.82 -9.82 -0.69
N LEU A 156 -12.76 -10.24 0.58
CA LEU A 156 -12.70 -9.33 1.72
C LEU A 156 -11.42 -8.50 1.69
N GLN A 157 -10.28 -9.10 1.45
CA GLN A 157 -9.00 -8.39 1.39
C GLN A 157 -8.97 -7.38 0.25
N GLY A 158 -9.38 -7.77 -0.95
CA GLY A 158 -9.44 -6.87 -2.11
C GLY A 158 -10.45 -5.74 -1.91
N GLY A 159 -11.66 -6.07 -1.45
CA GLY A 159 -12.72 -5.08 -1.23
C GLY A 159 -12.36 -4.06 -0.15
N LEU A 160 -12.02 -4.53 1.06
CA LEU A 160 -11.67 -3.64 2.17
C LEU A 160 -10.33 -2.93 1.95
N GLY A 161 -9.35 -3.59 1.31
CA GLY A 161 -8.09 -2.96 0.96
C GLY A 161 -8.28 -1.75 0.06
N ASN A 162 -9.11 -1.87 -0.98
CA ASN A 162 -9.43 -0.76 -1.89
C ASN A 162 -10.12 0.43 -1.21
N MET A 163 -10.76 0.25 -0.05
CA MET A 163 -11.32 1.37 0.72
C MET A 163 -10.27 2.43 1.10
N GLY A 164 -8.99 2.08 1.12
CA GLY A 164 -7.90 3.04 1.36
C GLY A 164 -7.94 4.24 0.42
N MET A 165 -8.30 4.02 -0.85
CA MET A 165 -8.48 5.10 -1.83
C MET A 165 -9.62 6.05 -1.43
N SER A 166 -10.76 5.50 -1.05
CA SER A 166 -11.92 6.30 -0.61
C SER A 166 -11.63 7.02 0.70
N ILE A 167 -10.92 6.37 1.63
CA ILE A 167 -10.55 6.95 2.92
C ILE A 167 -9.70 8.20 2.71
N ILE A 168 -8.64 8.14 1.91
CA ILE A 168 -7.79 9.32 1.69
C ILE A 168 -8.53 10.43 0.95
N GLN A 169 -9.36 10.10 -0.03
CA GLN A 169 -10.14 11.08 -0.79
C GLN A 169 -11.16 11.82 0.08
N LEU A 170 -11.79 11.13 1.03
CA LEU A 170 -12.74 11.74 1.96
C LEU A 170 -12.03 12.44 3.12
N ALA A 171 -10.97 11.83 3.67
CA ALA A 171 -10.28 12.35 4.83
C ALA A 171 -9.38 13.56 4.49
N ALA A 172 -8.74 13.60 3.31
CA ALA A 172 -7.77 14.63 3.00
C ALA A 172 -8.36 16.05 3.04
N PRO A 173 -9.51 16.37 2.42
CA PRO A 173 -10.10 17.71 2.53
C PRO A 173 -10.41 18.10 3.98
N PHE A 174 -10.92 17.16 4.78
CA PHE A 174 -11.17 17.38 6.21
C PHE A 174 -9.88 17.62 7.00
N LEU A 175 -8.86 16.77 6.80
CA LEU A 175 -7.56 16.91 7.46
C LEU A 175 -6.87 18.24 7.10
N MET A 176 -7.03 18.71 5.86
CA MET A 176 -6.48 19.97 5.40
C MET A 176 -7.22 21.20 5.96
N SER A 177 -8.46 21.04 6.45
CA SER A 177 -9.26 22.12 6.99
C SER A 177 -9.08 22.34 8.49
N ILE A 178 -8.40 21.43 9.19
CA ILE A 178 -8.24 21.46 10.66
C ILE A 178 -6.77 21.59 11.06
N SER A 179 -6.52 22.23 12.23
CA SER A 179 -5.22 22.18 12.90
C SER A 179 -5.10 20.87 13.68
N LEU A 180 -4.37 19.90 13.14
CA LEU A 180 -4.15 18.61 13.77
C LEU A 180 -3.12 18.72 14.90
N PHE A 181 -3.45 18.15 16.08
CA PHE A 181 -2.57 18.00 17.23
C PHE A 181 -1.98 19.29 17.82
N GLY A 182 -2.55 20.47 17.52
CA GLY A 182 -1.98 21.73 17.98
C GLY A 182 -0.57 21.98 17.44
N LEU A 183 -0.17 21.33 16.34
CA LEU A 183 1.10 21.52 15.66
C LEU A 183 1.10 22.87 14.94
N THR A 184 1.17 23.95 15.73
CA THR A 184 1.25 25.33 15.23
C THR A 184 2.60 25.66 14.60
N TRP A 185 3.57 24.74 14.68
CA TRP A 185 4.90 24.93 14.06
C TRP A 185 4.89 24.80 12.53
N VAL A 186 3.82 24.25 11.95
CA VAL A 186 3.57 24.34 10.52
C VAL A 186 2.41 25.31 10.32
N ALA A 187 2.71 26.57 10.18
CA ALA A 187 1.70 27.58 9.90
C ALA A 187 1.15 27.45 8.47
N PRO A 188 -0.13 27.78 8.23
CA PRO A 188 -0.63 27.94 6.86
C PRO A 188 0.18 29.01 6.14
N HIS A 189 0.45 28.82 4.85
CA HIS A 189 1.25 29.76 4.05
C HIS A 189 0.63 31.16 3.97
N HIS A 190 -0.70 31.25 4.07
CA HIS A 190 -1.48 32.48 4.21
C HIS A 190 -2.80 32.15 4.91
N GLU A 191 -3.51 33.19 5.38
CA GLU A 191 -4.80 33.02 6.03
C GLU A 191 -5.78 32.31 5.09
N GLY A 192 -6.39 31.20 5.57
CA GLY A 192 -7.30 30.35 4.78
C GLY A 192 -6.63 29.31 3.87
N ALA A 193 -5.29 29.23 3.82
CA ALA A 193 -4.60 28.21 3.05
C ALA A 193 -4.82 26.80 3.65
N PRO A 194 -5.01 25.76 2.79
CA PRO A 194 -5.20 24.42 3.28
C PRO A 194 -3.95 23.86 3.96
N MET A 195 -4.14 23.16 5.08
CA MET A 195 -3.08 22.48 5.82
C MET A 195 -2.71 21.17 5.13
N VAL A 196 -2.16 21.25 3.93
CA VAL A 196 -1.83 20.08 3.08
C VAL A 196 -0.93 19.07 3.81
N VAL A 197 -0.05 19.55 4.67
CA VAL A 197 0.85 18.76 5.49
C VAL A 197 0.12 17.70 6.34
N ASN A 198 -1.08 18.00 6.82
CA ASN A 198 -1.85 17.08 7.67
C ASN A 198 -2.23 15.79 6.93
N ALA A 199 -2.60 15.90 5.64
CA ALA A 199 -2.92 14.73 4.83
C ALA A 199 -1.70 13.84 4.58
N THR A 200 -0.50 14.40 4.59
CA THR A 200 0.74 13.66 4.33
C THR A 200 1.20 12.82 5.52
N VAL A 201 0.90 13.23 6.76
CA VAL A 201 1.40 12.56 7.97
C VAL A 201 0.34 11.80 8.76
N PHE A 202 -0.94 12.08 8.56
CA PHE A 202 -2.00 11.48 9.36
C PHE A 202 -1.95 9.94 9.37
N PHE A 203 -1.62 9.31 8.25
CA PHE A 203 -1.57 7.86 8.14
C PHE A 203 -0.23 7.23 8.53
N LEU A 204 0.78 8.03 8.86
CA LEU A 204 2.12 7.54 9.19
C LEU A 204 2.12 6.65 10.43
N HIS A 205 1.49 7.08 11.52
CA HIS A 205 1.43 6.30 12.75
C HIS A 205 0.65 4.99 12.58
N TRP A 206 -0.37 4.97 11.72
CA TRP A 206 -1.10 3.75 11.37
C TRP A 206 -0.20 2.74 10.64
N SER A 207 0.72 3.22 9.81
CA SER A 207 1.70 2.37 9.13
C SER A 207 2.69 1.74 10.11
N LEU A 208 3.11 2.47 11.15
CA LEU A 208 3.90 1.92 12.25
C LEU A 208 3.13 0.86 13.03
N ILE A 209 1.85 1.09 13.33
CA ILE A 209 0.97 0.12 13.99
C ILE A 209 0.83 -1.14 13.12
N ALA A 210 0.58 -0.99 11.82
CA ALA A 210 0.48 -2.12 10.89
C ALA A 210 1.77 -2.95 10.85
N ALA A 211 2.93 -2.30 10.81
CA ALA A 211 4.23 -2.98 10.88
C ALA A 211 4.40 -3.72 12.21
N PHE A 212 4.10 -3.08 13.34
CA PHE A 212 4.17 -3.70 14.67
C PHE A 212 3.27 -4.94 14.77
N LEU A 213 1.98 -4.82 14.37
CA LEU A 213 1.04 -5.93 14.37
C LEU A 213 1.51 -7.08 13.48
N THR A 214 2.06 -6.75 12.31
CA THR A 214 2.62 -7.73 11.39
C THR A 214 3.78 -8.52 12.02
N PHE A 215 4.77 -7.82 12.54
CA PHE A 215 5.94 -8.48 13.16
C PHE A 215 5.59 -9.22 14.46
N ARG A 216 4.52 -8.84 15.14
CA ARG A 216 4.09 -9.47 16.39
C ARG A 216 3.23 -10.70 16.19
N TYR A 217 2.31 -10.67 15.22
CA TYR A 217 1.24 -11.66 15.11
C TYR A 217 1.30 -12.54 13.85
N ILE A 218 1.81 -12.05 12.72
CA ILE A 218 1.88 -12.85 11.50
C ILE A 218 3.00 -13.90 11.64
N LYS A 219 2.69 -15.12 11.25
CA LYS A 219 3.63 -16.25 11.17
C LYS A 219 3.76 -16.67 9.73
N ASP A 220 4.97 -16.95 9.28
CA ASP A 220 5.22 -17.39 7.91
C ASP A 220 4.75 -18.83 7.68
N VAL A 221 4.15 -19.06 6.52
CA VAL A 221 3.92 -20.42 5.99
C VAL A 221 5.21 -20.83 5.27
N PRO A 222 5.76 -22.02 5.53
CA PRO A 222 6.96 -22.49 4.83
C PRO A 222 6.60 -22.79 3.36
N LEU A 223 6.94 -21.87 2.48
CA LEU A 223 6.76 -22.04 1.04
C LEU A 223 8.07 -22.56 0.43
N LYS A 224 8.01 -23.65 -0.28
CA LYS A 224 9.08 -24.08 -1.19
C LYS A 224 8.84 -23.35 -2.52
N ALA A 225 9.37 -22.16 -2.65
CA ALA A 225 9.24 -21.42 -3.89
C ALA A 225 10.29 -21.89 -4.89
N ASN A 226 9.82 -22.36 -6.02
CA ASN A 226 10.64 -22.47 -7.21
C ASN A 226 10.32 -21.28 -8.12
N ILE A 227 11.18 -20.26 -8.10
CA ILE A 227 11.01 -19.06 -8.94
C ILE A 227 10.92 -19.45 -10.42
N LYS A 228 11.65 -20.50 -10.82
CA LYS A 228 11.63 -21.00 -12.20
C LYS A 228 10.25 -21.48 -12.61
N GLU A 229 9.57 -22.26 -11.75
CA GLU A 229 8.19 -22.70 -11.98
C GLU A 229 7.19 -21.53 -12.02
N GLN A 230 7.43 -20.48 -11.22
CA GLN A 230 6.61 -19.26 -11.27
C GLN A 230 6.81 -18.46 -12.56
N MET A 231 8.01 -18.52 -13.16
CA MET A 231 8.29 -17.89 -14.44
C MET A 231 7.65 -18.62 -15.63
N ASP A 232 7.35 -19.91 -15.51
CA ASP A 232 6.68 -20.70 -16.56
C ASP A 232 5.28 -20.14 -16.90
N ILE A 233 4.68 -19.39 -15.98
CA ILE A 233 3.39 -18.70 -16.19
C ILE A 233 3.44 -17.74 -17.39
N PHE A 234 4.58 -17.13 -17.68
CA PHE A 234 4.76 -16.23 -18.82
C PHE A 234 4.81 -16.96 -20.18
N GLY A 235 5.07 -18.27 -20.16
CA GLY A 235 4.99 -19.16 -21.33
C GLY A 235 3.57 -19.62 -21.67
N ASN A 236 2.62 -19.44 -20.77
CA ASN A 236 1.25 -19.90 -20.95
C ASN A 236 0.39 -18.84 -21.67
N LEU A 237 -0.22 -19.23 -22.80
CA LEU A 237 -1.10 -18.37 -23.58
C LEU A 237 -2.31 -17.87 -22.77
N ASP A 238 -2.88 -18.71 -21.91
CA ASP A 238 -4.03 -18.34 -21.06
C ASP A 238 -3.69 -17.16 -20.13
N THR A 239 -2.45 -17.07 -19.67
CA THR A 239 -1.98 -15.93 -18.85
C THR A 239 -2.11 -14.62 -19.62
N TRP A 240 -1.71 -14.62 -20.88
CA TRP A 240 -1.80 -13.42 -21.73
C TRP A 240 -3.23 -13.10 -22.12
N LEU A 241 -4.05 -14.09 -22.43
CA LEU A 241 -5.47 -13.90 -22.72
C LEU A 241 -6.22 -13.30 -21.51
N MET A 242 -6.00 -13.86 -20.30
CA MET A 242 -6.58 -13.32 -19.07
C MET A 242 -6.07 -11.91 -18.75
N THR A 243 -4.80 -11.63 -19.04
CA THR A 243 -4.22 -10.30 -18.85
C THR A 243 -4.89 -9.27 -19.78
N VAL A 244 -5.09 -9.61 -21.04
CA VAL A 244 -5.80 -8.75 -22.00
C VAL A 244 -7.24 -8.50 -21.56
N LEU A 245 -7.96 -9.56 -21.18
CA LEU A 245 -9.35 -9.45 -20.68
C LEU A 245 -9.45 -8.58 -19.42
N TYR A 246 -8.43 -8.58 -18.57
CA TYR A 246 -8.39 -7.76 -17.36
C TYR A 246 -8.12 -6.27 -17.63
N ILE A 247 -7.43 -5.96 -18.73
CA ILE A 247 -7.09 -4.58 -19.14
C ILE A 247 -8.27 -3.93 -19.88
N MET A 248 -9.11 -4.71 -20.57
CA MET A 248 -10.30 -4.23 -21.29
C MET A 248 -11.44 -3.84 -20.34
#